data_b9e6779ff268bd1564a25226c9861efb
#
_entry.id   b9e6779ff268bd1564a25226c9861efb
#
_cell.length_a   1.000
_cell.length_b   1.000
_cell.length_c   1.000
_cell.angle_alpha   90.00
_cell.angle_beta   90.00
_cell.angle_gamma   90.00
#
_symmetry.space_group_name_H-M   'P 1'
#
loop_
_entity.id
_entity.type
_entity.pdbx_description
1 polymer ?
#
loop_
_entity_poly.entity_id
_entity_poly.type
_entity_poly.pdbx_seq_one_letter_code
_entity_poly.pdbx_strand_id
1 'polypeptide(L)'
;MRTKFRMSTLILVVTSLMILTNFSISYADSQPLYEGTGESTNLSQSEIGGLLEKKYYEVYQSWKNQGINDVQALSVRMLATSFSYENGAYLVDKQEASGTEYDEVLYFKKDSTFSFTFNAPKNGLYVIAVEYYPENSTSEYLELSVKVNGQFEFYESRRLIFPFDWQYEKKEFDTDRYGNQIVPKQRKEYKWYRQYAQDPLHLQDSALRFYFKEEENRVTIENISEDVLIGSIEISAPE
;
A
#
# COMPACT_ATOMS: atom_id res chain seq x y z
N MET A 1 53.30 48.32 -31.78
CA MET A 1 53.59 47.08 -30.98
C MET A 1 52.44 46.65 -30.12
N ARG A 2 51.22 46.70 -30.65
CA ARG A 2 49.99 46.42 -29.87
C ARG A 2 49.01 45.39 -30.47
N THR A 3 49.34 44.81 -31.58
CA THR A 3 48.44 43.89 -32.33
C THR A 3 48.78 42.41 -32.20
N LYS A 4 49.96 42.02 -31.72
CA LYS A 4 50.36 40.59 -31.60
C LYS A 4 49.91 39.93 -30.29
N PHE A 5 49.54 40.73 -29.25
CA PHE A 5 49.13 40.14 -27.96
C PHE A 5 47.67 39.69 -27.89
N ARG A 6 46.81 40.21 -28.78
CA ARG A 6 45.36 39.84 -28.79
C ARG A 6 45.07 38.54 -29.54
N MET A 7 45.94 38.14 -30.45
CA MET A 7 45.69 36.92 -31.27
C MET A 7 46.12 35.66 -30.53
N SER A 8 47.17 35.76 -29.69
CA SER A 8 47.63 34.63 -28.88
C SER A 8 46.66 34.23 -27.78
N THR A 9 46.02 35.24 -27.12
CA THR A 9 45.01 35.00 -26.06
C THR A 9 43.71 34.44 -26.64
N LEU A 10 43.32 34.81 -27.85
CA LEU A 10 42.11 34.29 -28.51
C LEU A 10 42.27 32.82 -28.90
N ILE A 11 43.47 32.43 -29.39
CA ILE A 11 43.76 31.05 -29.73
C ILE A 11 43.76 30.14 -28.48
N LEU A 12 44.27 30.63 -27.36
CA LEU A 12 44.28 29.88 -26.10
C LEU A 12 42.89 29.68 -25.51
N VAL A 13 42.01 30.66 -25.66
CA VAL A 13 40.61 30.56 -25.20
C VAL A 13 39.81 29.59 -26.08
N VAL A 14 40.02 29.60 -27.40
CA VAL A 14 39.34 28.70 -28.34
C VAL A 14 39.83 27.27 -28.17
N THR A 15 41.13 27.05 -27.94
CA THR A 15 41.64 25.70 -27.67
C THR A 15 41.24 25.15 -26.31
N SER A 16 41.11 26.01 -25.29
CA SER A 16 40.59 25.62 -23.98
C SER A 16 39.09 25.29 -24.02
N LEU A 17 38.31 25.96 -24.87
CA LEU A 17 36.89 25.69 -25.06
C LEU A 17 36.65 24.38 -25.86
N MET A 18 37.54 24.05 -26.79
CA MET A 18 37.44 22.79 -27.54
C MET A 18 37.85 21.57 -26.72
N ILE A 19 38.64 21.72 -25.67
CA ILE A 19 39.00 20.60 -24.79
C ILE A 19 37.85 20.25 -23.83
N LEU A 20 36.97 21.20 -23.51
CA LEU A 20 35.81 20.99 -22.65
C LEU A 20 34.61 20.33 -23.31
N THR A 21 34.56 20.27 -24.64
CA THR A 21 33.44 19.67 -25.38
C THR A 21 33.64 18.20 -25.75
N ASN A 22 34.77 17.58 -25.44
CA ASN A 22 35.08 16.18 -25.76
C ASN A 22 35.06 15.25 -24.55
N PHE A 23 34.42 15.66 -23.42
CA PHE A 23 34.08 14.71 -22.39
C PHE A 23 32.76 14.02 -22.76
N SER A 24 32.85 13.11 -23.70
CA SER A 24 31.80 12.09 -23.89
C SER A 24 31.88 11.20 -22.67
N ILE A 25 30.95 11.37 -21.72
CA ILE A 25 30.69 10.36 -20.72
C ILE A 25 30.13 9.17 -21.48
N SER A 26 30.97 8.21 -21.79
CA SER A 26 30.57 6.89 -22.22
C SER A 26 29.89 6.26 -20.98
N TYR A 27 28.58 6.34 -20.92
CA TYR A 27 27.83 5.39 -20.10
C TYR A 27 28.13 4.03 -20.70
N ALA A 28 28.88 3.21 -19.97
CA ALA A 28 28.97 1.81 -20.27
C ALA A 28 27.52 1.28 -20.27
N ASP A 29 27.03 0.96 -21.44
CA ASP A 29 25.80 0.23 -21.63
C ASP A 29 26.03 -1.13 -20.96
N SER A 30 25.67 -1.22 -19.70
CA SER A 30 25.62 -2.49 -18.99
C SER A 30 24.44 -3.24 -19.58
N GLN A 31 24.70 -3.94 -20.68
CA GLN A 31 23.80 -4.96 -21.18
C GLN A 31 23.46 -5.87 -20.01
N PRO A 32 22.18 -6.06 -19.69
CA PRO A 32 21.83 -7.05 -18.70
C PRO A 32 22.29 -8.41 -19.20
N LEU A 33 23.12 -9.10 -18.42
CA LEU A 33 23.59 -10.46 -18.62
C LEU A 33 22.41 -11.45 -18.46
N TYR A 34 21.40 -11.30 -19.31
CA TYR A 34 20.30 -12.26 -19.42
C TYR A 34 19.97 -12.44 -20.89
N GLU A 35 20.72 -13.32 -21.56
CA GLU A 35 20.24 -13.99 -22.77
C GLU A 35 19.20 -15.04 -22.32
N GLY A 36 18.02 -14.56 -21.94
CA GLY A 36 16.86 -15.40 -21.90
C GLY A 36 16.41 -15.69 -23.32
N THR A 37 16.36 -16.95 -23.68
CA THR A 37 15.73 -17.44 -24.91
C THR A 37 14.34 -16.81 -25.00
N GLY A 38 14.20 -15.83 -25.90
CA GLY A 38 12.99 -15.00 -25.97
C GLY A 38 11.81 -15.79 -26.52
N GLU A 39 11.02 -16.34 -25.62
CA GLU A 39 9.59 -16.37 -25.85
C GLU A 39 9.09 -14.96 -25.49
N SER A 40 8.63 -14.21 -26.50
CA SER A 40 7.90 -12.99 -26.27
C SER A 40 6.59 -13.39 -25.57
N THR A 41 6.62 -13.38 -24.25
CA THR A 41 5.40 -13.47 -23.47
C THR A 41 4.58 -12.24 -23.82
N ASN A 42 3.53 -12.41 -24.61
CA ASN A 42 2.51 -11.40 -24.80
C ASN A 42 1.85 -11.18 -23.43
N LEU A 43 2.40 -10.25 -22.66
CA LEU A 43 1.79 -9.80 -21.41
C LEU A 43 0.36 -9.39 -21.71
N SER A 44 -0.58 -9.92 -20.95
CA SER A 44 -1.98 -9.52 -21.07
C SER A 44 -2.13 -8.02 -20.79
N GLN A 45 -3.15 -7.41 -21.36
CA GLN A 45 -3.42 -5.98 -21.16
C GLN A 45 -3.58 -5.63 -19.67
N SER A 46 -3.96 -6.59 -18.82
CA SER A 46 -4.03 -6.45 -17.37
C SER A 46 -2.66 -6.42 -16.69
N GLU A 47 -1.69 -7.18 -17.19
CA GLU A 47 -0.30 -7.17 -16.69
C GLU A 47 0.42 -5.88 -17.08
N ILE A 48 0.19 -5.39 -18.30
CA ILE A 48 0.70 -4.09 -18.77
C ILE A 48 0.02 -2.95 -17.98
N GLY A 49 -1.28 -3.06 -17.70
CA GLY A 49 -2.03 -2.09 -16.89
C GLY A 49 -1.42 -1.91 -15.50
N GLY A 50 -1.02 -3.00 -14.84
CA GLY A 50 -0.36 -2.96 -13.54
C GLY A 50 1.01 -2.26 -13.56
N LEU A 51 1.73 -2.30 -14.68
CA LEU A 51 3.01 -1.59 -14.86
C LEU A 51 2.82 -0.09 -15.12
N LEU A 52 1.61 0.34 -15.52
CA LEU A 52 1.29 1.72 -15.87
C LEU A 52 0.49 2.44 -14.79
N GLU A 53 0.12 1.77 -13.71
CA GLU A 53 -0.61 2.40 -12.61
C GLU A 53 0.27 3.44 -11.92
N LYS A 54 -0.33 4.62 -11.73
CA LYS A 54 0.32 5.71 -11.01
C LYS A 54 0.45 5.38 -9.53
N LYS A 55 1.50 5.88 -8.91
CA LYS A 55 1.65 5.80 -7.46
C LYS A 55 0.65 6.71 -6.74
N TYR A 56 0.33 6.39 -5.50
CA TYR A 56 -0.61 7.14 -4.68
C TYR A 56 -0.33 8.64 -4.68
N TYR A 57 0.91 9.07 -4.49
CA TYR A 57 1.26 10.48 -4.48
C TYR A 57 0.86 11.21 -5.77
N GLU A 58 1.08 10.62 -6.93
CA GLU A 58 0.73 11.21 -8.23
C GLU A 58 -0.79 11.32 -8.40
N VAL A 59 -1.51 10.28 -7.98
CA VAL A 59 -2.97 10.22 -8.03
C VAL A 59 -3.56 11.24 -7.06
N TYR A 60 -3.06 11.31 -5.83
CA TYR A 60 -3.51 12.26 -4.82
C TYR A 60 -3.30 13.72 -5.27
N GLN A 61 -2.15 14.05 -5.85
CA GLN A 61 -1.89 15.37 -6.42
C GLN A 61 -2.86 15.67 -7.58
N SER A 62 -3.14 14.68 -8.43
CA SER A 62 -4.12 14.84 -9.51
C SER A 62 -5.52 15.16 -8.98
N TRP A 63 -5.98 14.47 -7.92
CA TRP A 63 -7.25 14.76 -7.27
C TRP A 63 -7.31 16.18 -6.71
N LYS A 64 -6.26 16.60 -6.00
CA LYS A 64 -6.16 17.96 -5.45
C LYS A 64 -6.21 19.02 -6.56
N ASN A 65 -5.50 18.80 -7.67
CA ASN A 65 -5.52 19.70 -8.82
C ASN A 65 -6.88 19.79 -9.51
N GLN A 66 -7.71 18.74 -9.43
CA GLN A 66 -9.08 18.70 -9.91
C GLN A 66 -10.08 19.30 -8.91
N GLY A 67 -9.62 19.78 -7.75
CA GLY A 67 -10.48 20.34 -6.71
C GLY A 67 -11.21 19.29 -5.88
N ILE A 68 -10.81 18.00 -5.97
CA ILE A 68 -11.35 16.93 -5.14
C ILE A 68 -10.68 17.03 -3.75
N ASN A 69 -11.50 17.23 -2.72
CA ASN A 69 -11.04 17.47 -1.37
C ASN A 69 -11.51 16.37 -0.41
N ASP A 70 -10.89 16.35 0.76
CA ASP A 70 -11.29 15.50 1.86
C ASP A 70 -12.73 15.86 2.28
N VAL A 71 -13.56 14.85 2.49
CA VAL A 71 -14.90 15.04 3.06
C VAL A 71 -14.80 15.40 4.53
N GLN A 72 -15.87 15.97 5.08
CA GLN A 72 -15.92 16.40 6.47
C GLN A 72 -16.95 15.60 7.25
N ALA A 73 -16.60 15.24 8.49
CA ALA A 73 -17.53 14.75 9.51
C ALA A 73 -18.44 13.58 9.05
N LEU A 74 -17.87 12.58 8.41
CA LEU A 74 -18.56 11.35 8.01
C LEU A 74 -17.87 10.13 8.59
N SER A 75 -18.64 9.17 9.06
CA SER A 75 -18.20 7.81 9.37
C SER A 75 -19.37 6.88 9.10
N VAL A 76 -19.15 5.90 8.22
CA VAL A 76 -20.13 4.84 7.89
C VAL A 76 -19.44 3.50 8.11
N ARG A 77 -20.01 2.68 8.98
CA ARG A 77 -19.52 1.33 9.28
C ARG A 77 -20.40 0.30 8.59
N MET A 78 -19.79 -0.57 7.81
CA MET A 78 -20.41 -1.73 7.17
C MET A 78 -20.01 -2.99 7.94
N LEU A 79 -21.00 -3.77 8.40
CA LEU A 79 -20.78 -5.01 9.13
C LEU A 79 -20.56 -6.17 8.15
N ALA A 80 -19.85 -7.21 8.61
CA ALA A 80 -19.55 -8.42 7.83
C ALA A 80 -20.79 -9.07 7.22
N THR A 81 -21.94 -9.00 7.91
CA THR A 81 -23.23 -9.51 7.45
C THR A 81 -23.78 -8.83 6.20
N SER A 82 -23.29 -7.64 5.86
CA SER A 82 -23.68 -6.90 4.66
C SER A 82 -22.79 -7.17 3.44
N PHE A 83 -21.75 -8.02 3.58
CA PHE A 83 -20.81 -8.28 2.51
C PHE A 83 -21.30 -9.40 1.59
N SER A 84 -20.99 -9.27 0.30
CA SER A 84 -21.00 -10.37 -0.66
C SER A 84 -19.60 -10.96 -0.73
N TYR A 85 -19.43 -12.24 -0.44
CA TYR A 85 -18.13 -12.89 -0.33
C TYR A 85 -18.02 -14.11 -1.23
N GLU A 86 -16.80 -14.40 -1.66
CA GLU A 86 -16.48 -15.47 -2.62
C GLU A 86 -15.16 -16.16 -2.24
N ASN A 87 -14.84 -17.25 -2.95
CA ASN A 87 -13.57 -17.96 -2.85
C ASN A 87 -13.25 -18.53 -1.46
N GLY A 88 -14.28 -18.99 -0.73
CA GLY A 88 -14.10 -19.70 0.52
C GLY A 88 -14.14 -18.83 1.78
N ALA A 89 -14.47 -17.54 1.67
CA ALA A 89 -14.88 -16.74 2.82
C ALA A 89 -16.29 -17.14 3.27
N TYR A 90 -16.58 -17.05 4.56
CA TYR A 90 -17.89 -17.39 5.14
C TYR A 90 -18.12 -16.68 6.48
N LEU A 91 -19.37 -16.51 6.87
CA LEU A 91 -19.70 -15.96 8.18
C LEU A 91 -19.52 -17.00 9.29
N VAL A 92 -19.06 -16.57 10.42
CA VAL A 92 -18.94 -17.34 11.66
C VAL A 92 -19.64 -16.62 12.81
N ASP A 93 -20.28 -17.40 13.67
CA ASP A 93 -21.00 -16.87 14.83
C ASP A 93 -20.04 -16.34 15.91
N LYS A 94 -20.53 -15.43 16.72
CA LYS A 94 -19.82 -14.85 17.87
C LYS A 94 -19.18 -15.87 18.81
N GLN A 95 -19.78 -17.04 18.97
CA GLN A 95 -19.26 -18.09 19.86
C GLN A 95 -17.94 -18.69 19.35
N GLU A 96 -17.71 -18.62 18.04
CA GLU A 96 -16.49 -19.10 17.38
C GLU A 96 -15.45 -17.97 17.23
N ALA A 97 -15.90 -16.70 17.30
CA ALA A 97 -15.05 -15.52 17.15
C ALA A 97 -14.60 -14.98 18.53
N SER A 98 -13.31 -14.99 18.78
CA SER A 98 -12.73 -14.60 20.06
C SER A 98 -12.96 -13.12 20.40
N GLY A 99 -13.78 -12.85 21.44
CA GLY A 99 -13.86 -11.53 22.06
C GLY A 99 -14.49 -10.40 21.23
N THR A 100 -15.25 -10.74 20.17
CA THR A 100 -15.93 -9.72 19.37
C THR A 100 -17.23 -9.21 20.02
N GLU A 101 -17.57 -7.95 19.71
CA GLU A 101 -18.90 -7.38 20.04
C GLU A 101 -19.97 -7.69 18.97
N TYR A 102 -19.55 -8.20 17.80
CA TYR A 102 -20.44 -8.54 16.68
C TYR A 102 -21.08 -9.91 16.88
N ASP A 103 -22.33 -10.07 16.41
CA ASP A 103 -23.01 -11.37 16.43
C ASP A 103 -22.42 -12.34 15.40
N GLU A 104 -22.03 -11.85 14.24
CA GLU A 104 -21.35 -12.59 13.17
C GLU A 104 -20.18 -11.79 12.62
N VAL A 105 -19.11 -12.49 12.24
CA VAL A 105 -17.91 -11.94 11.59
C VAL A 105 -17.56 -12.76 10.36
N LEU A 106 -16.86 -12.18 9.41
CA LEU A 106 -16.41 -12.89 8.20
C LEU A 106 -15.11 -13.64 8.49
N TYR A 107 -15.11 -14.96 8.34
CA TYR A 107 -13.87 -15.73 8.23
C TYR A 107 -13.30 -15.50 6.83
N PHE A 108 -12.24 -14.70 6.76
CA PHE A 108 -11.65 -14.21 5.53
C PHE A 108 -10.36 -14.94 5.22
N LYS A 109 -10.47 -16.01 4.43
CA LYS A 109 -9.33 -16.83 4.04
C LYS A 109 -8.38 -16.08 3.11
N LYS A 110 -7.15 -16.52 3.08
CA LYS A 110 -6.21 -16.16 2.03
C LYS A 110 -6.81 -16.45 0.64
N ASP A 111 -6.56 -15.57 -0.31
CA ASP A 111 -7.03 -15.60 -1.70
C ASP A 111 -8.57 -15.55 -1.84
N SER A 112 -9.29 -15.25 -0.75
CA SER A 112 -10.72 -14.97 -0.82
C SER A 112 -11.01 -13.50 -1.04
N THR A 113 -12.24 -13.21 -1.46
CA THR A 113 -12.68 -11.86 -1.83
C THR A 113 -14.01 -11.56 -1.19
N PHE A 114 -14.21 -10.35 -0.73
CA PHE A 114 -15.55 -9.83 -0.43
C PHE A 114 -15.75 -8.45 -1.05
N SER A 115 -17.01 -8.09 -1.21
CA SER A 115 -17.39 -6.77 -1.71
C SER A 115 -18.63 -6.25 -1.00
N PHE A 116 -18.77 -4.95 -0.98
CA PHE A 116 -19.94 -4.25 -0.46
C PHE A 116 -20.20 -2.98 -1.28
N THR A 117 -21.39 -2.42 -1.13
CA THR A 117 -21.75 -1.13 -1.73
C THR A 117 -21.69 -0.03 -0.69
N PHE A 118 -21.18 1.12 -1.11
CA PHE A 118 -21.12 2.33 -0.32
C PHE A 118 -21.74 3.50 -1.10
N ASN A 119 -22.84 4.04 -0.59
CA ASN A 119 -23.47 5.25 -1.12
C ASN A 119 -22.80 6.48 -0.53
N ALA A 120 -21.84 7.05 -1.26
CA ALA A 120 -21.14 8.24 -0.79
C ALA A 120 -22.06 9.46 -0.86
N PRO A 121 -22.20 10.21 0.24
CA PRO A 121 -23.10 11.39 0.26
C PRO A 121 -22.54 12.58 -0.50
N LYS A 122 -21.28 12.57 -0.87
CA LYS A 122 -20.57 13.61 -1.63
C LYS A 122 -19.41 13.03 -2.40
N ASN A 123 -19.12 13.64 -3.56
CA ASN A 123 -17.83 13.44 -4.21
C ASN A 123 -16.70 13.89 -3.29
N GLY A 124 -15.70 13.04 -3.09
CA GLY A 124 -14.59 13.45 -2.26
C GLY A 124 -13.64 12.31 -1.88
N LEU A 125 -12.67 12.66 -1.04
CA LEU A 125 -11.65 11.74 -0.55
C LEU A 125 -12.03 11.25 0.84
N TYR A 126 -12.00 9.94 1.00
CA TYR A 126 -12.34 9.21 2.21
C TYR A 126 -11.19 8.31 2.61
N VAL A 127 -11.18 7.86 3.85
CA VAL A 127 -10.27 6.82 4.34
C VAL A 127 -11.04 5.55 4.64
N ILE A 128 -10.36 4.41 4.51
CA ILE A 128 -10.91 3.08 4.78
C ILE A 128 -10.20 2.51 6.00
N ALA A 129 -10.94 2.14 7.03
CA ALA A 129 -10.44 1.37 8.16
C ALA A 129 -11.02 -0.04 8.12
N VAL A 130 -10.19 -1.00 8.51
CA VAL A 130 -10.54 -2.41 8.61
C VAL A 130 -10.48 -2.83 10.07
N GLU A 131 -11.51 -3.50 10.55
CA GLU A 131 -11.51 -4.14 11.85
C GLU A 131 -11.34 -5.63 11.69
N TYR A 132 -10.24 -6.15 12.23
CA TYR A 132 -9.80 -7.52 11.98
C TYR A 132 -9.17 -8.16 13.21
N TYR A 133 -9.20 -9.50 13.24
CA TYR A 133 -8.60 -10.32 14.29
C TYR A 133 -7.71 -11.39 13.63
N PRO A 134 -6.44 -11.55 14.05
CA PRO A 134 -5.55 -12.58 13.52
C PRO A 134 -6.05 -13.95 13.96
N GLU A 135 -6.39 -14.78 13.01
CA GLU A 135 -6.65 -16.18 13.27
C GLU A 135 -5.34 -16.95 13.24
N ASN A 136 -4.98 -17.97 13.29
CA ASN A 136 -3.75 -18.78 13.32
C ASN A 136 -2.57 -18.26 12.46
N SER A 137 -2.46 -16.94 12.32
CA SER A 137 -1.52 -16.27 11.44
C SER A 137 -0.10 -16.29 11.96
N THR A 138 0.88 -16.58 11.10
CA THR A 138 2.32 -16.51 11.37
C THR A 138 2.96 -15.24 10.82
N SER A 139 2.28 -14.48 9.97
CA SER A 139 2.75 -13.24 9.40
C SER A 139 2.84 -12.10 10.41
N GLU A 140 3.67 -11.13 10.10
CA GLU A 140 3.81 -9.89 10.89
C GLU A 140 2.67 -8.90 10.63
N TYR A 141 1.95 -9.06 9.53
CA TYR A 141 0.88 -8.17 9.09
C TYR A 141 -0.14 -8.90 8.20
N LEU A 142 -1.34 -8.35 8.15
CA LEU A 142 -2.36 -8.68 7.16
C LEU A 142 -2.11 -7.84 5.90
N GLU A 143 -2.20 -8.47 4.72
CA GLU A 143 -2.11 -7.79 3.44
C GLU A 143 -3.44 -7.90 2.69
N LEU A 144 -3.96 -6.77 2.28
CA LEU A 144 -5.21 -6.68 1.53
C LEU A 144 -5.02 -5.89 0.23
N SER A 145 -5.75 -6.24 -0.81
CA SER A 145 -5.96 -5.36 -1.95
C SER A 145 -7.33 -4.70 -1.90
N VAL A 146 -7.43 -3.46 -2.39
CA VAL A 146 -8.69 -2.70 -2.41
C VAL A 146 -8.94 -2.15 -3.79
N LYS A 147 -10.09 -2.50 -4.37
CA LYS A 147 -10.60 -1.93 -5.62
C LYS A 147 -11.83 -1.09 -5.35
N VAL A 148 -11.91 0.06 -5.96
CA VAL A 148 -13.10 0.91 -5.99
C VAL A 148 -13.67 0.87 -7.41
N ASN A 149 -14.95 0.50 -7.54
CA ASN A 149 -15.64 0.37 -8.84
C ASN A 149 -14.89 -0.55 -9.83
N GLY A 150 -14.28 -1.63 -9.29
CA GLY A 150 -13.56 -2.63 -10.08
C GLY A 150 -12.13 -2.26 -10.48
N GLN A 151 -11.62 -1.11 -10.07
CA GLN A 151 -10.28 -0.63 -10.42
C GLN A 151 -9.43 -0.35 -9.19
N PHE A 152 -8.13 -0.57 -9.31
CA PHE A 152 -7.16 -0.03 -8.36
C PHE A 152 -6.99 1.45 -8.67
N GLU A 153 -7.22 2.31 -7.70
CA GLU A 153 -7.11 3.76 -7.92
C GLU A 153 -5.65 4.23 -8.02
N PHE A 154 -4.75 3.49 -7.36
CA PHE A 154 -3.30 3.71 -7.35
C PHE A 154 -2.57 2.40 -7.09
N TYR A 155 -1.29 2.36 -7.41
CA TYR A 155 -0.46 1.15 -7.32
C TYR A 155 -0.47 0.51 -5.92
N GLU A 156 -0.36 1.31 -4.85
CA GLU A 156 -0.30 0.83 -3.48
C GLU A 156 -1.61 0.16 -3.01
N SER A 157 -2.76 0.47 -3.65
CA SER A 157 -4.04 -0.19 -3.33
C SER A 157 -4.09 -1.67 -3.69
N ARG A 158 -3.09 -2.17 -4.43
CA ARG A 158 -2.90 -3.60 -4.69
C ARG A 158 -2.38 -4.37 -3.49
N ARG A 159 -1.69 -3.70 -2.57
CA ARG A 159 -1.09 -4.33 -1.41
C ARG A 159 -0.99 -3.35 -0.26
N LEU A 160 -2.04 -3.28 0.52
CA LEU A 160 -2.11 -2.49 1.75
C LEU A 160 -1.70 -3.37 2.93
N ILE A 161 -0.96 -2.80 3.87
CA ILE A 161 -0.43 -3.50 5.03
C ILE A 161 -1.15 -3.06 6.29
N PHE A 162 -1.59 -4.05 7.08
CA PHE A 162 -2.25 -3.86 8.37
C PHE A 162 -1.43 -4.65 9.42
N PRO A 163 -0.55 -3.97 10.19
CA PRO A 163 0.36 -4.65 11.11
C PRO A 163 -0.35 -5.26 12.32
N PHE A 164 0.24 -6.31 12.86
CA PHE A 164 -0.10 -6.88 14.15
C PHE A 164 0.87 -6.39 15.22
N ASP A 165 0.40 -6.26 16.45
CA ASP A 165 1.28 -5.96 17.58
C ASP A 165 1.98 -7.22 18.05
N TRP A 166 3.23 -7.03 18.46
CA TRP A 166 4.09 -8.08 19.01
C TRP A 166 4.57 -7.68 20.40
N GLN A 167 4.49 -8.58 21.33
CA GLN A 167 4.97 -8.36 22.69
C GLN A 167 6.02 -9.39 23.08
N TYR A 168 6.94 -9.00 23.93
CA TYR A 168 7.89 -9.95 24.51
C TYR A 168 7.18 -10.91 25.47
N GLU A 169 7.53 -12.19 25.42
CA GLU A 169 6.98 -13.19 26.35
C GLU A 169 7.33 -12.90 27.80
N LYS A 170 8.43 -12.19 28.04
CA LYS A 170 8.89 -11.77 29.37
C LYS A 170 9.14 -10.27 29.37
N LYS A 171 8.77 -9.60 30.48
CA LYS A 171 9.07 -8.18 30.69
C LYS A 171 10.53 -7.94 31.10
N GLU A 172 11.14 -8.92 31.75
CA GLU A 172 12.53 -8.87 32.21
C GLU A 172 13.40 -9.64 31.22
N PHE A 173 14.57 -9.09 30.92
CA PHE A 173 15.55 -9.74 30.06
C PHE A 173 16.49 -10.62 30.90
N ASP A 174 16.60 -11.86 30.52
CA ASP A 174 17.63 -12.75 31.06
C ASP A 174 19.03 -12.22 30.67
N THR A 175 20.04 -12.55 31.42
CA THR A 175 21.42 -12.23 31.06
C THR A 175 22.21 -13.50 30.74
N ASP A 176 23.14 -13.42 29.81
CA ASP A 176 24.09 -14.48 29.54
C ASP A 176 25.20 -14.51 30.57
N ARG A 177 26.10 -15.50 30.46
CA ARG A 177 27.26 -15.67 31.37
C ARG A 177 28.24 -14.48 31.37
N TYR A 178 28.11 -13.57 30.40
CA TYR A 178 28.96 -12.38 30.26
C TYR A 178 28.27 -11.10 30.71
N GLY A 179 27.02 -11.21 31.18
CA GLY A 179 26.22 -10.07 31.61
C GLY A 179 25.47 -9.33 30.46
N ASN A 180 25.49 -9.89 29.24
CA ASN A 180 24.71 -9.30 28.13
C ASN A 180 23.24 -9.68 28.26
N GLN A 181 22.35 -8.75 27.95
CA GLN A 181 20.91 -9.01 27.90
C GLN A 181 20.55 -9.96 26.75
N ILE A 182 19.78 -10.99 27.06
CA ILE A 182 19.19 -11.90 26.06
C ILE A 182 17.79 -11.38 25.75
N VAL A 183 17.55 -11.00 24.48
CA VAL A 183 16.23 -10.54 24.04
C VAL A 183 15.24 -11.71 24.12
N PRO A 184 14.13 -11.58 24.87
CA PRO A 184 13.11 -12.62 24.93
C PRO A 184 12.44 -12.84 23.57
N LYS A 185 11.85 -14.00 23.39
CA LYS A 185 11.01 -14.27 22.24
C LYS A 185 9.83 -13.29 22.21
N GLN A 186 9.45 -12.90 21.03
CA GLN A 186 8.22 -12.13 20.79
C GLN A 186 7.09 -13.07 20.40
N ARG A 187 5.89 -12.73 20.78
CA ARG A 187 4.66 -13.38 20.34
C ARG A 187 3.67 -12.32 19.87
N LYS A 188 2.85 -12.71 18.90
CA LYS A 188 1.76 -11.87 18.38
C LYS A 188 0.70 -11.67 19.45
N GLU A 189 0.14 -10.47 19.52
CA GLU A 189 -1.05 -10.21 20.31
C GLU A 189 -2.29 -10.61 19.52
N TYR A 190 -3.10 -11.50 20.10
CA TYR A 190 -4.40 -11.92 19.55
C TYR A 190 -5.47 -11.04 20.15
N LYS A 191 -5.81 -9.98 19.40
CA LYS A 191 -6.86 -9.01 19.77
C LYS A 191 -7.52 -8.47 18.50
N TRP A 192 -8.65 -7.79 18.65
CA TRP A 192 -9.25 -7.02 17.56
C TRP A 192 -8.42 -5.76 17.31
N TYR A 193 -8.08 -5.56 16.06
CA TYR A 193 -7.40 -4.39 15.54
C TYR A 193 -8.38 -3.56 14.73
N ARG A 194 -8.31 -2.25 14.81
CA ARG A 194 -8.96 -1.32 13.90
C ARG A 194 -7.90 -0.38 13.36
N GLN A 195 -7.62 -0.49 12.07
CA GLN A 195 -6.55 0.27 11.45
C GLN A 195 -6.99 0.82 10.09
N TYR A 196 -6.52 2.01 9.77
CA TYR A 196 -6.71 2.62 8.46
C TYR A 196 -5.76 2.03 7.44
N ALA A 197 -6.19 2.00 6.17
CA ALA A 197 -5.32 1.67 5.06
C ALA A 197 -4.14 2.65 4.98
N GLN A 198 -2.93 2.13 5.07
CA GLN A 198 -1.69 2.91 5.08
C GLN A 198 -0.78 2.50 3.93
N ASP A 199 0.14 3.40 3.58
CA ASP A 199 1.18 3.14 2.59
C ASP A 199 2.12 2.02 3.09
N PRO A 200 2.25 0.90 2.34
CA PRO A 200 3.14 -0.20 2.72
C PRO A 200 4.62 0.20 2.83
N LEU A 201 5.01 1.28 2.20
CA LEU A 201 6.38 1.80 2.24
C LEU A 201 6.57 2.90 3.30
N HIS A 202 5.52 3.26 4.04
CA HIS A 202 5.52 4.34 5.02
C HIS A 202 6.06 5.68 4.48
N LEU A 203 5.85 5.94 3.17
CA LEU A 203 6.21 7.22 2.56
C LEU A 203 5.19 8.32 2.87
N GLN A 204 4.03 7.93 3.41
CA GLN A 204 2.95 8.79 3.86
C GLN A 204 2.63 8.47 5.31
N ASP A 205 2.73 9.45 6.19
CA ASP A 205 2.43 9.30 7.63
C ASP A 205 0.92 9.21 7.93
N SER A 206 0.08 9.52 6.95
CA SER A 206 -1.38 9.54 7.09
C SER A 206 -2.04 8.40 6.33
N ALA A 207 -3.28 8.05 6.73
CA ALA A 207 -4.10 7.09 6.01
C ALA A 207 -4.25 7.44 4.53
N LEU A 208 -4.22 6.43 3.67
CA LEU A 208 -4.43 6.60 2.23
C LEU A 208 -5.89 7.00 1.95
N ARG A 209 -6.07 7.98 1.06
CA ARG A 209 -7.38 8.43 0.62
C ARG A 209 -7.79 7.64 -0.60
N PHE A 210 -9.11 7.40 -0.68
CA PHE A 210 -9.80 6.80 -1.81
C PHE A 210 -10.86 7.77 -2.31
N TYR A 211 -11.00 7.90 -3.62
CA TYR A 211 -12.00 8.76 -4.21
C TYR A 211 -13.32 8.02 -4.39
N PHE A 212 -14.37 8.55 -3.80
CA PHE A 212 -15.73 8.08 -4.02
C PHE A 212 -16.57 9.17 -4.67
N LYS A 213 -17.36 8.78 -5.66
CA LYS A 213 -18.35 9.64 -6.28
C LYS A 213 -19.62 9.67 -5.44
N GLU A 214 -20.37 10.78 -5.54
CA GLU A 214 -21.69 10.94 -4.92
C GLU A 214 -22.73 10.04 -5.62
N GLU A 215 -22.52 8.75 -5.50
CA GLU A 215 -23.36 7.69 -6.06
C GLU A 215 -23.06 6.38 -5.34
N GLU A 216 -23.70 5.29 -5.76
CA GLU A 216 -23.35 3.95 -5.32
C GLU A 216 -21.96 3.58 -5.84
N ASN A 217 -21.07 3.24 -4.93
CA ASN A 217 -19.74 2.73 -5.24
C ASN A 217 -19.62 1.29 -4.76
N ARG A 218 -18.97 0.44 -5.53
CA ARG A 218 -18.63 -0.92 -5.13
C ARG A 218 -17.19 -0.98 -4.67
N VAL A 219 -16.98 -1.40 -3.43
CA VAL A 219 -15.65 -1.69 -2.88
C VAL A 219 -15.44 -3.19 -2.86
N THR A 220 -14.32 -3.64 -3.40
CA THR A 220 -13.92 -5.05 -3.41
C THR A 220 -12.59 -5.19 -2.70
N ILE A 221 -12.52 -6.11 -1.74
CA ILE A 221 -11.32 -6.37 -0.93
C ILE A 221 -10.94 -7.84 -1.09
N GLU A 222 -9.67 -8.09 -1.36
CA GLU A 222 -9.08 -9.43 -1.50
C GLU A 222 -8.00 -9.62 -0.43
N ASN A 223 -8.00 -10.78 0.20
CA ASN A 223 -6.98 -11.16 1.16
C ASN A 223 -5.78 -11.80 0.45
N ILE A 224 -4.62 -11.18 0.57
CA ILE A 224 -3.40 -11.62 -0.10
C ILE A 224 -2.56 -12.55 0.79
N SER A 225 -2.65 -12.37 2.12
CA SER A 225 -1.69 -12.97 3.04
C SER A 225 -2.21 -14.21 3.78
N GLU A 226 -2.98 -14.03 4.81
CA GLU A 226 -3.33 -15.08 5.77
C GLU A 226 -4.77 -15.00 6.25
N ASP A 227 -5.28 -16.10 6.81
CA ASP A 227 -6.63 -16.18 7.34
C ASP A 227 -6.82 -15.23 8.53
N VAL A 228 -7.87 -14.44 8.48
CA VAL A 228 -8.26 -13.50 9.55
C VAL A 228 -9.78 -13.47 9.71
N LEU A 229 -10.24 -12.93 10.84
CA LEU A 229 -11.64 -12.56 10.99
C LEU A 229 -11.80 -11.06 10.68
N ILE A 230 -12.84 -10.70 9.94
CA ILE A 230 -13.23 -9.32 9.67
C ILE A 230 -14.55 -9.03 10.38
N GLY A 231 -14.55 -8.03 11.25
CA GLY A 231 -15.75 -7.57 11.97
C GLY A 231 -16.50 -6.51 11.17
N SER A 232 -15.79 -5.49 10.73
CA SER A 232 -16.39 -4.38 9.98
C SER A 232 -15.37 -3.68 9.09
N ILE A 233 -15.90 -2.97 8.10
CA ILE A 233 -15.17 -1.96 7.33
C ILE A 233 -15.79 -0.60 7.63
N GLU A 234 -14.98 0.40 7.88
CA GLU A 234 -15.43 1.77 8.07
C GLU A 234 -14.88 2.67 6.97
N ILE A 235 -15.76 3.45 6.35
CA ILE A 235 -15.41 4.52 5.42
C ILE A 235 -15.73 5.85 6.11
N SER A 236 -14.71 6.68 6.29
CA SER A 236 -14.86 7.92 7.05
C SER A 236 -14.13 9.10 6.41
N ALA A 237 -14.42 10.29 6.94
CA ALA A 237 -13.63 11.47 6.67
C ALA A 237 -12.21 11.27 7.17
N PRO A 238 -11.17 11.73 6.44
CA PRO A 238 -9.82 11.81 6.96
C PRO A 238 -9.75 12.73 8.20
N GLU A 239 -8.93 12.34 9.19
CA GLU A 239 -8.62 13.16 10.36
C GLU A 239 -7.64 14.30 10.04
#